data_94a1bd58beb6df507ffa8e2bc998cfbe
#
_entry.id   94a1bd58beb6df507ffa8e2bc998cfbe
#
_cell.length_a   1.000
_cell.length_b   1.000
_cell.length_c   1.000
_cell.angle_alpha   90.00
_cell.angle_beta   90.00
_cell.angle_gamma   90.00
#
_symmetry.space_group_name_H-M   'P 1'
#
loop_
_entity.id
_entity.type
_entity.pdbx_description
1 polymer ?
#
loop_
_entity_poly.entity_id
_entity_poly.type
_entity_poly.pdbx_seq_one_letter_code
_entity_poly.pdbx_strand_id
1 'polypeptide(L)'
;MKRIEVKLSLSIVAPLLDVIRLLVDGLSEKLAAPQELGDVDEDFRDAWLAELITGQTADVKALLALFDEEFFSEGIVAFDEDNAEPIVRACAAVRLRLREVYLRGLGDDTLEGGDVELEDLAEDVRKAFMCYLFLATVQELIIKHLDSSIIES
;
A
#
# COMPACT_ATOMS: atom_id res chain seq x y z
N MET A 1 -9.96 -23.16 1.46
CA MET A 1 -9.42 -21.79 1.21
C MET A 1 -8.06 -21.64 1.87
N LYS A 2 -7.12 -21.14 1.15
CA LYS A 2 -5.78 -20.94 1.68
C LYS A 2 -5.72 -19.65 2.50
N ARG A 3 -5.13 -19.74 3.68
CA ARG A 3 -4.99 -18.60 4.59
C ARG A 3 -3.61 -18.65 5.25
N ILE A 4 -2.97 -17.51 5.33
CA ILE A 4 -1.70 -17.38 6.06
C ILE A 4 -1.84 -16.36 7.17
N GLU A 5 -1.26 -16.66 8.31
CA GLU A 5 -1.16 -15.72 9.42
C GLU A 5 0.30 -15.34 9.59
N VAL A 6 0.55 -14.03 9.71
CA VAL A 6 1.91 -13.51 9.84
C VAL A 6 2.01 -12.71 11.13
N LYS A 7 3.04 -12.99 11.91
CA LYS A 7 3.32 -12.23 13.13
C LYS A 7 4.27 -11.09 12.80
N LEU A 8 3.86 -9.87 13.16
CA LEU A 8 4.61 -8.66 12.92
C LEU A 8 5.01 -8.02 14.24
N SER A 9 6.12 -7.26 14.22
CA SER A 9 6.53 -6.51 15.39
C SER A 9 5.66 -5.26 15.55
N LEU A 10 4.87 -5.20 16.62
CA LEU A 10 4.01 -4.05 16.92
C LEU A 10 4.81 -2.76 17.05
N SER A 11 5.95 -2.81 17.71
CA SER A 11 6.76 -1.61 17.94
C SER A 11 7.32 -1.03 16.66
N ILE A 12 7.51 -1.85 15.63
CA ILE A 12 8.02 -1.42 14.33
C ILE A 12 6.88 -0.98 13.41
N VAL A 13 5.81 -1.77 13.36
CA VAL A 13 4.72 -1.56 12.39
C VAL A 13 3.73 -0.48 12.82
N ALA A 14 3.40 -0.38 14.11
CA ALA A 14 2.41 0.58 14.57
C ALA A 14 2.72 2.02 14.16
N PRO A 15 3.97 2.53 14.28
CA PRO A 15 4.28 3.88 13.78
C PRO A 15 4.08 4.05 12.28
N LEU A 16 4.26 2.98 11.50
CA LEU A 16 4.09 3.03 10.05
C LEU A 16 2.63 3.18 9.66
N LEU A 17 1.71 2.68 10.49
CA LEU A 17 0.27 2.83 10.26
C LEU A 17 -0.16 4.28 10.27
N ASP A 18 0.46 5.12 11.09
CA ASP A 18 0.16 6.55 11.12
C ASP A 18 0.48 7.20 9.76
N VAL A 19 1.60 6.81 9.15
CA VAL A 19 1.96 7.29 7.81
C VAL A 19 0.94 6.83 6.78
N ILE A 20 0.55 5.56 6.82
CA ILE A 20 -0.44 5.00 5.89
C ILE A 20 -1.76 5.76 6.01
N ARG A 21 -2.25 5.99 7.24
CA ARG A 21 -3.51 6.69 7.46
C ARG A 21 -3.50 8.11 6.94
N LEU A 22 -2.39 8.82 7.13
CA LEU A 22 -2.25 10.18 6.60
C LEU A 22 -2.35 10.20 5.07
N LEU A 23 -1.72 9.24 4.42
CA LEU A 23 -1.72 9.17 2.96
C LEU A 23 -3.06 8.72 2.39
N VAL A 24 -3.75 7.83 3.10
CA VAL A 24 -5.05 7.31 2.68
C VAL A 24 -6.09 8.43 2.56
N ASP A 25 -6.06 9.41 3.44
CA ASP A 25 -6.98 10.55 3.36
C ASP A 25 -6.86 11.26 2.01
N GLY A 26 -5.65 11.40 1.48
CA GLY A 26 -5.43 11.98 0.15
C GLY A 26 -5.92 11.10 -0.98
N LEU A 27 -5.92 9.79 -0.78
CA LEU A 27 -6.34 8.83 -1.81
C LEU A 27 -7.85 8.69 -1.92
N SER A 28 -8.63 9.23 -0.98
CA SER A 28 -10.09 9.17 -1.05
C SER A 28 -10.66 10.07 -2.14
N GLU A 29 -9.90 11.05 -2.60
CA GLU A 29 -10.34 12.02 -3.61
C GLU A 29 -9.47 12.03 -4.87
N LYS A 30 -8.35 11.30 -4.88
CA LYS A 30 -7.37 11.34 -5.96
C LYS A 30 -6.78 9.97 -6.20
N LEU A 31 -6.61 9.61 -7.47
CA LEU A 31 -5.93 8.36 -7.81
C LEU A 31 -4.43 8.45 -7.49
N ALA A 32 -3.88 7.36 -7.00
CA ALA A 32 -2.44 7.25 -6.75
C ALA A 32 -1.65 7.34 -8.06
N ALA A 33 -2.18 6.75 -9.13
CA ALA A 33 -1.62 6.81 -10.48
C ALA A 33 -2.58 7.57 -11.38
N PRO A 34 -2.32 8.85 -11.68
CA PRO A 34 -3.22 9.63 -12.54
C PRO A 34 -3.41 8.99 -13.91
N GLN A 35 -4.65 9.03 -14.40
CA GLN A 35 -5.00 8.50 -15.70
C GLN A 35 -5.24 9.62 -16.69
N GLU A 36 -4.63 9.53 -17.86
CA GLU A 36 -4.88 10.45 -18.95
C GLU A 36 -5.85 9.77 -19.92
N LEU A 37 -7.03 10.37 -20.10
CA LEU A 37 -8.06 9.80 -20.94
C LEU A 37 -8.17 10.46 -22.31
N GLY A 38 -7.28 11.42 -22.60
CA GLY A 38 -7.20 12.06 -23.91
C GLY A 38 -8.49 12.79 -24.29
N ASP A 39 -8.97 12.55 -25.49
CA ASP A 39 -10.11 13.26 -26.08
C ASP A 39 -11.48 12.67 -25.74
N VAL A 40 -11.61 12.03 -24.59
CA VAL A 40 -12.91 11.50 -24.17
C VAL A 40 -13.80 12.61 -23.63
N ASP A 41 -15.11 12.39 -23.70
CA ASP A 41 -16.14 13.26 -23.15
C ASP A 41 -15.89 13.52 -21.67
N GLU A 42 -16.09 14.77 -21.24
CA GLU A 42 -15.89 15.17 -19.84
C GLU A 42 -16.75 14.37 -18.88
N ASP A 43 -18.03 14.16 -19.21
CA ASP A 43 -18.94 13.38 -18.38
C ASP A 43 -18.46 11.93 -18.23
N PHE A 44 -17.97 11.34 -19.32
CA PHE A 44 -17.41 9.99 -19.30
C PHE A 44 -16.15 9.93 -18.43
N ARG A 45 -15.29 10.94 -18.56
CA ARG A 45 -14.06 11.03 -17.77
C ARG A 45 -14.36 11.10 -16.29
N ASP A 46 -15.30 11.95 -15.91
CA ASP A 46 -15.68 12.12 -14.50
C ASP A 46 -16.27 10.83 -13.93
N ALA A 47 -17.13 10.15 -14.68
CA ALA A 47 -17.70 8.88 -14.26
C ALA A 47 -16.62 7.79 -14.12
N TRP A 48 -15.70 7.74 -15.07
CA TRP A 48 -14.58 6.78 -15.06
C TRP A 48 -13.68 7.00 -13.85
N LEU A 49 -13.30 8.26 -13.59
CA LEU A 49 -12.45 8.60 -12.44
C LEU A 49 -13.13 8.27 -11.12
N ALA A 50 -14.44 8.58 -11.00
CA ALA A 50 -15.18 8.27 -9.79
C ALA A 50 -15.20 6.76 -9.52
N GLU A 51 -15.37 5.96 -10.55
CA GLU A 51 -15.36 4.51 -10.44
C GLU A 51 -13.99 3.96 -10.01
N LEU A 52 -12.91 4.50 -10.58
CA LEU A 52 -11.55 4.12 -10.20
C LEU A 52 -11.25 4.48 -8.75
N ILE A 53 -11.68 5.66 -8.31
CA ILE A 53 -11.49 6.10 -6.92
C ILE A 53 -12.28 5.21 -5.96
N THR A 54 -13.50 4.83 -6.32
CA THR A 54 -14.30 3.91 -5.51
C THR A 54 -13.60 2.57 -5.33
N GLY A 55 -13.03 2.04 -6.42
CA GLY A 55 -12.27 0.79 -6.37
C GLY A 55 -11.02 0.93 -5.49
N GLN A 56 -10.28 2.02 -5.64
CA GLN A 56 -9.10 2.30 -4.83
C GLN A 56 -9.45 2.40 -3.34
N THR A 57 -10.56 3.07 -3.03
CA THR A 57 -11.02 3.22 -1.65
C THR A 57 -11.36 1.86 -1.03
N ALA A 58 -12.01 0.98 -1.79
CA ALA A 58 -12.33 -0.37 -1.32
C ALA A 58 -11.06 -1.18 -1.05
N ASP A 59 -10.05 -1.07 -1.93
CA ASP A 59 -8.78 -1.75 -1.75
C ASP A 59 -8.05 -1.28 -0.49
N VAL A 60 -8.03 0.04 -0.26
CA VAL A 60 -7.39 0.64 0.91
C VAL A 60 -8.09 0.20 2.18
N LYS A 61 -9.42 0.08 2.18
CA LYS A 61 -10.16 -0.44 3.34
C LYS A 61 -9.75 -1.87 3.67
N ALA A 62 -9.53 -2.71 2.65
CA ALA A 62 -9.07 -4.08 2.86
C ALA A 62 -7.69 -4.10 3.51
N LEU A 63 -6.79 -3.21 3.09
CA LEU A 63 -5.47 -3.09 3.70
C LEU A 63 -5.57 -2.67 5.17
N LEU A 64 -6.35 -1.64 5.46
CA LEU A 64 -6.49 -1.14 6.84
C LEU A 64 -7.17 -2.17 7.74
N ALA A 65 -8.05 -3.00 7.21
CA ALA A 65 -8.74 -4.04 7.97
C ALA A 65 -7.80 -5.13 8.51
N LEU A 66 -6.59 -5.25 7.96
CA LEU A 66 -5.58 -6.16 8.50
C LEU A 66 -5.16 -5.79 9.92
N PHE A 67 -5.21 -4.49 10.24
CA PHE A 67 -4.68 -3.96 11.50
C PHE A 67 -5.83 -3.75 12.49
N ASP A 68 -6.42 -4.86 12.90
CA ASP A 68 -7.56 -4.93 13.81
C ASP A 68 -7.12 -5.19 15.26
N GLU A 69 -8.06 -5.57 16.11
CA GLU A 69 -7.78 -5.86 17.52
C GLU A 69 -6.75 -6.98 17.69
N GLU A 70 -6.81 -8.01 16.85
CA GLU A 70 -5.87 -9.12 16.92
C GLU A 70 -4.44 -8.65 16.62
N PHE A 71 -4.29 -7.74 15.64
CA PHE A 71 -2.98 -7.15 15.38
C PHE A 71 -2.48 -6.36 16.58
N PHE A 72 -3.32 -5.49 17.16
CA PHE A 72 -2.90 -4.65 18.27
C PHE A 72 -2.68 -5.41 19.57
N SER A 73 -3.30 -6.57 19.74
CA SER A 73 -3.10 -7.39 20.92
C SER A 73 -1.98 -8.43 20.76
N GLU A 74 -1.84 -9.03 19.58
CA GLU A 74 -0.92 -10.15 19.35
C GLU A 74 0.08 -9.95 18.22
N GLY A 75 -0.06 -8.88 17.43
CA GLY A 75 0.82 -8.62 16.30
C GLY A 75 0.55 -9.51 15.10
N ILE A 76 -0.64 -10.09 14.99
CA ILE A 76 -0.97 -11.02 13.91
C ILE A 76 -1.86 -10.37 12.86
N VAL A 77 -1.50 -10.55 11.60
CA VAL A 77 -2.35 -10.20 10.45
C VAL A 77 -2.59 -11.47 9.62
N ALA A 78 -3.73 -11.53 8.94
CA ALA A 78 -4.11 -12.71 8.16
C ALA A 78 -4.42 -12.33 6.72
N PHE A 79 -3.89 -13.12 5.79
CA PHE A 79 -4.17 -12.99 4.36
C PHE A 79 -4.88 -14.26 3.88
N ASP A 80 -5.88 -14.08 3.02
CA ASP A 80 -6.59 -15.21 2.41
C ASP A 80 -6.89 -14.88 0.94
N GLU A 81 -7.59 -15.79 0.26
CA GLU A 81 -7.91 -15.62 -1.15
C GLU A 81 -8.87 -14.47 -1.42
N ASP A 82 -9.66 -14.07 -0.42
CA ASP A 82 -10.63 -12.98 -0.58
C ASP A 82 -10.01 -11.60 -0.43
N ASN A 83 -9.02 -11.46 0.45
CA ASN A 83 -8.43 -10.14 0.72
C ASN A 83 -7.08 -9.91 0.04
N ALA A 84 -6.43 -10.93 -0.50
CA ALA A 84 -5.08 -10.84 -1.04
C ALA A 84 -4.95 -9.83 -2.17
N GLU A 85 -5.81 -9.93 -3.19
CA GLU A 85 -5.72 -9.06 -4.36
C GLU A 85 -6.00 -7.60 -4.03
N PRO A 86 -7.08 -7.25 -3.29
CA PRO A 86 -7.29 -5.86 -2.87
C PRO A 86 -6.13 -5.31 -2.06
N ILE A 87 -5.53 -6.10 -1.18
CA ILE A 87 -4.40 -5.65 -0.36
C ILE A 87 -3.18 -5.37 -1.22
N VAL A 88 -2.87 -6.23 -2.21
CA VAL A 88 -1.75 -6.00 -3.12
C VAL A 88 -1.93 -4.70 -3.88
N ARG A 89 -3.14 -4.43 -4.39
CA ARG A 89 -3.44 -3.18 -5.10
C ARG A 89 -3.33 -1.96 -4.18
N ALA A 90 -3.83 -2.08 -2.95
CA ALA A 90 -3.73 -0.98 -1.98
C ALA A 90 -2.27 -0.68 -1.61
N CYS A 91 -1.46 -1.71 -1.42
CA CYS A 91 -0.03 -1.52 -1.15
C CYS A 91 0.64 -0.77 -2.30
N ALA A 92 0.32 -1.12 -3.55
CA ALA A 92 0.86 -0.42 -4.71
C ALA A 92 0.43 1.05 -4.73
N ALA A 93 -0.84 1.34 -4.44
CA ALA A 93 -1.34 2.71 -4.41
C ALA A 93 -0.64 3.56 -3.34
N VAL A 94 -0.50 3.02 -2.12
CA VAL A 94 0.15 3.74 -1.03
C VAL A 94 1.65 3.92 -1.32
N ARG A 95 2.31 2.93 -1.90
CA ARG A 95 3.73 3.05 -2.28
C ARG A 95 3.93 4.16 -3.31
N LEU A 96 3.07 4.27 -4.30
CA LEU A 96 3.13 5.37 -5.29
C LEU A 96 2.95 6.73 -4.61
N ARG A 97 2.02 6.82 -3.67
CA ARG A 97 1.78 8.05 -2.93
C ARG A 97 2.98 8.43 -2.06
N LEU A 98 3.61 7.44 -1.41
CA LEU A 98 4.83 7.66 -0.63
C LEU A 98 5.94 8.24 -1.50
N ARG A 99 6.13 7.69 -2.70
CA ARG A 99 7.13 8.20 -3.64
C ARG A 99 6.86 9.66 -4.00
N GLU A 100 5.62 10.00 -4.24
CA GLU A 100 5.23 11.35 -4.64
C GLU A 100 5.38 12.37 -3.50
N VAL A 101 4.98 12.00 -2.29
CA VAL A 101 4.92 12.95 -1.16
C VAL A 101 6.25 13.06 -0.42
N TYR A 102 6.92 11.94 -0.15
CA TYR A 102 8.08 11.91 0.75
C TYR A 102 9.38 11.46 0.10
N LEU A 103 9.32 10.67 -0.97
CA LEU A 103 10.49 9.96 -1.48
C LEU A 103 10.99 10.47 -2.83
N ARG A 104 10.58 11.65 -3.25
CA ARG A 104 11.00 12.24 -4.53
C ARG A 104 12.50 12.39 -4.68
N GLY A 105 13.19 12.64 -3.57
CA GLY A 105 14.64 12.82 -3.57
C GLY A 105 15.44 11.54 -3.70
N LEU A 106 14.76 10.37 -3.58
CA LEU A 106 15.40 9.07 -3.68
C LEU A 106 15.21 8.49 -5.08
N GLY A 107 16.27 7.97 -5.67
CA GLY A 107 16.19 7.33 -6.98
C GLY A 107 15.54 5.95 -6.91
N ASP A 108 15.12 5.44 -8.07
CA ASP A 108 14.48 4.12 -8.16
C ASP A 108 15.41 3.02 -7.65
N ASP A 109 16.70 3.11 -7.92
CA ASP A 109 17.69 2.13 -7.45
C ASP A 109 17.72 2.06 -5.92
N THR A 110 17.61 3.20 -5.26
CA THR A 110 17.55 3.28 -3.80
C THR A 110 16.26 2.68 -3.27
N LEU A 111 15.14 3.01 -3.90
CA LEU A 111 13.83 2.52 -3.47
C LEU A 111 13.69 1.02 -3.65
N GLU A 112 14.20 0.47 -4.74
CA GLU A 112 14.09 -0.96 -5.02
C GLU A 112 15.20 -1.78 -4.35
N GLY A 113 16.40 -1.22 -4.25
CA GLY A 113 17.55 -1.91 -3.67
C GLY A 113 17.75 -1.72 -2.18
N GLY A 114 17.14 -0.68 -1.62
CA GLY A 114 17.32 -0.35 -0.20
C GLY A 114 18.72 0.16 0.13
N ASP A 115 19.46 0.61 -0.85
CA ASP A 115 20.88 1.00 -0.75
C ASP A 115 21.01 2.41 -0.19
N VAL A 116 20.61 2.61 1.06
CA VAL A 116 20.68 3.90 1.71
C VAL A 116 20.91 3.70 3.22
N GLU A 117 21.72 4.59 3.79
CA GLU A 117 21.88 4.62 5.24
C GLU A 117 20.70 5.36 5.85
N LEU A 118 19.86 4.63 6.58
CA LEU A 118 18.66 5.20 7.18
C LEU A 118 18.99 6.38 8.10
N GLU A 119 20.14 6.33 8.75
CA GLU A 119 20.61 7.39 9.65
C GLU A 119 20.81 8.72 8.96
N ASP A 120 21.10 8.71 7.66
CA ASP A 120 21.36 9.91 6.86
C ASP A 120 20.08 10.55 6.34
N LEU A 121 18.91 9.90 6.51
CA LEU A 121 17.63 10.42 6.08
C LEU A 121 16.98 11.26 7.17
N ALA A 122 16.27 12.32 6.78
CA ALA A 122 15.41 13.05 7.70
C ALA A 122 14.37 12.11 8.29
N GLU A 123 13.89 12.40 9.51
CA GLU A 123 12.99 11.50 10.24
C GLU A 123 11.74 11.14 9.44
N ASP A 124 11.10 12.11 8.80
CA ASP A 124 9.88 11.88 8.02
C ASP A 124 10.16 11.04 6.77
N VAL A 125 11.29 11.28 6.11
CA VAL A 125 11.71 10.52 4.93
C VAL A 125 12.08 9.09 5.33
N ARG A 126 12.79 8.94 6.43
CA ARG A 126 13.16 7.62 6.97
C ARG A 126 11.92 6.77 7.26
N LYS A 127 10.96 7.35 7.95
CA LYS A 127 9.71 6.67 8.31
C LYS A 127 8.92 6.28 7.07
N ALA A 128 8.83 7.19 6.10
CA ALA A 128 8.17 6.92 4.83
C ALA A 128 8.87 5.80 4.05
N PHE A 129 10.20 5.80 4.04
CA PHE A 129 10.99 4.76 3.37
C PHE A 129 10.78 3.40 4.02
N MET A 130 10.76 3.35 5.35
CA MET A 130 10.48 2.11 6.08
C MET A 130 9.06 1.61 5.77
N CYS A 131 8.10 2.51 5.68
CA CYS A 131 6.73 2.18 5.30
C CYS A 131 6.67 1.61 3.87
N TYR A 132 7.39 2.21 2.94
CA TYR A 132 7.49 1.75 1.57
C TYR A 132 8.01 0.31 1.49
N LEU A 133 9.07 0.02 2.24
CA LEU A 133 9.65 -1.33 2.30
C LEU A 133 8.71 -2.32 2.98
N PHE A 134 8.01 -1.89 4.03
CA PHE A 134 7.03 -2.74 4.70
C PHE A 134 5.92 -3.16 3.74
N LEU A 135 5.37 -2.21 2.98
CA LEU A 135 4.30 -2.51 2.03
C LEU A 135 4.79 -3.42 0.90
N ALA A 136 6.04 -3.24 0.45
CA ALA A 136 6.63 -4.14 -0.54
C ALA A 136 6.76 -5.56 0.03
N THR A 137 7.11 -5.67 1.29
CA THR A 137 7.21 -6.98 1.97
C THR A 137 5.86 -7.66 2.07
N VAL A 138 4.80 -6.90 2.38
CA VAL A 138 3.43 -7.43 2.42
C VAL A 138 3.04 -7.99 1.05
N GLN A 139 3.30 -7.24 -0.02
CA GLN A 139 3.02 -7.70 -1.38
C GLN A 139 3.77 -8.99 -1.70
N GLU A 140 5.05 -9.03 -1.35
CA GLU A 140 5.89 -10.19 -1.62
C GLU A 140 5.43 -11.44 -0.85
N LEU A 141 5.03 -11.27 0.42
CA LEU A 141 4.49 -12.36 1.22
C LEU A 141 3.23 -12.96 0.60
N ILE A 142 2.34 -12.12 0.11
CA ILE A 142 1.11 -12.57 -0.54
C ILE A 142 1.43 -13.35 -1.82
N ILE A 143 2.30 -12.80 -2.66
CA ILE A 143 2.68 -13.43 -3.92
C ILE A 143 3.37 -14.78 -3.68
N LYS A 144 4.22 -14.84 -2.68
CA LYS A 144 5.03 -16.03 -2.42
C LYS A 144 4.25 -17.17 -1.77
N HIS A 145 3.33 -16.86 -0.86
CA HIS A 145 2.67 -17.86 -0.02
C HIS A 145 1.23 -18.18 -0.39
N LEU A 146 0.57 -17.30 -1.11
CA LEU A 146 -0.76 -17.56 -1.65
C LEU A 146 -0.62 -17.97 -3.11
N ASP A 147 -1.68 -18.60 -3.63
CA ASP A 147 -1.65 -19.10 -5.00
C ASP A 147 -1.43 -17.96 -6.00
N SER A 148 -0.34 -18.04 -6.78
CA SER A 148 0.01 -17.03 -7.75
C SER A 148 -1.09 -16.85 -8.81
N SER A 149 -1.93 -17.85 -9.03
CA SER A 149 -3.04 -17.75 -9.98
C SER A 149 -4.06 -16.68 -9.59
N ILE A 150 -4.15 -16.33 -8.30
CA ILE A 150 -5.02 -15.28 -7.80
C ILE A 150 -4.58 -13.91 -8.35
N ILE A 151 -3.29 -13.74 -8.54
CA ILE A 151 -2.70 -12.47 -8.94
C ILE A 151 -2.49 -12.42 -10.44
N GLU A 152 -2.22 -13.54 -11.05
CA GLU A 152 -1.95 -13.65 -12.49
C GLU A 152 -3.21 -13.74 -13.36
N SER A 153 -4.33 -14.12 -12.78
CA SER A 153 -5.57 -14.31 -13.53
C SER A 153 -6.28 -13.02 -13.99
#